data_137d2e91b9225f96e764bbe36cb56319
#
_entry.id   137d2e91b9225f96e764bbe36cb56319
#
_cell.length_a   1.000
_cell.length_b   1.000
_cell.length_c   1.000
_cell.angle_alpha   90.00
_cell.angle_beta   90.00
_cell.angle_gamma   90.00
#
_symmetry.space_group_name_H-M   'P 1'
#
loop_
_entity.id
_entity.type
_entity.pdbx_description
1 polymer ?
#
loop_
_entity_poly.entity_id
_entity_poly.type
_entity_poly.pdbx_seq_one_letter_code
_entity_poly.pdbx_strand_id
1 'polypeptide(L)'
;NGVVTPIKIGQGCPLVLIAGPCAIESYDHSFLMANLISNVCEKLNMQWIFKSCYDKDCRSSPESFHGLGLEEGLNILQSIRKEFNVPVVSDFSDVSWAKQTGEVCDLIQVPAYLCRQSSILKAAAETGKAVHLKKGQFMSPWNMKNSVRKLESFGCNQILITDRGTFFGYNQLVNDMTCFPIMKKTGYPVCFDATHSIQLPTSMGNVSGGQRAFIPCLVRSAVASGVNALFMEVHNEPK
;
A
#
# COMPACT_ATOMS: atom_id res chain seq x y z
N ASN A 1 5.99 21.43 16.03
CA ASN A 1 5.70 21.47 14.59
C ASN A 1 5.91 20.08 14.03
N GLY A 2 4.84 19.28 13.90
CA GLY A 2 4.92 17.89 13.45
C GLY A 2 5.15 17.71 11.93
N VAL A 3 6.16 18.35 11.39
CA VAL A 3 6.55 18.18 9.99
C VAL A 3 7.46 16.95 9.91
N VAL A 4 6.90 15.86 9.40
CA VAL A 4 7.66 14.63 9.12
C VAL A 4 8.63 14.89 7.97
N THR A 5 9.82 14.31 8.02
CA THR A 5 10.81 14.41 6.96
C THR A 5 10.26 13.80 5.67
N PRO A 6 10.17 14.56 4.56
CA PRO A 6 9.66 14.03 3.30
C PRO A 6 10.55 12.91 2.76
N ILE A 7 9.93 11.82 2.30
CA ILE A 7 10.60 10.70 1.63
C ILE A 7 10.44 10.84 0.12
N LYS A 8 11.55 10.81 -0.61
CA LYS A 8 11.53 10.80 -2.08
C LYS A 8 11.56 9.34 -2.59
N ILE A 9 10.58 8.99 -3.43
CA ILE A 9 10.51 7.68 -4.09
C ILE A 9 10.65 7.90 -5.59
N GLY A 10 11.66 7.28 -6.21
CA GLY A 10 11.85 7.44 -7.66
C GLY A 10 13.22 6.98 -8.14
N GLN A 11 13.51 7.29 -9.38
CA GLN A 11 14.79 6.93 -10.00
C GLN A 11 15.94 7.68 -9.30
N GLY A 12 17.02 6.95 -8.98
CA GLY A 12 18.19 7.50 -8.28
C GLY A 12 17.99 7.71 -6.77
N CYS A 13 16.81 7.43 -6.24
CA CYS A 13 16.57 7.43 -4.79
C CYS A 13 16.80 6.02 -4.18
N PRO A 14 17.14 5.95 -2.90
CA PRO A 14 17.19 4.67 -2.17
C PRO A 14 15.84 3.95 -2.21
N LEU A 15 15.88 2.62 -2.07
CA LEU A 15 14.68 1.78 -1.93
C LEU A 15 13.94 2.16 -0.64
N VAL A 16 12.62 2.34 -0.74
CA VAL A 16 11.77 2.69 0.40
C VAL A 16 10.91 1.50 0.80
N LEU A 17 10.75 1.28 2.10
CA LEU A 17 9.83 0.28 2.65
C LEU A 17 8.50 0.94 3.04
N ILE A 18 7.38 0.38 2.60
CA ILE A 18 6.03 0.71 3.09
C ILE A 18 5.57 -0.50 3.87
N ALA A 19 5.50 -0.41 5.19
CA ALA A 19 5.20 -1.57 6.03
C ALA A 19 4.35 -1.22 7.26
N GLY A 20 3.60 -2.21 7.72
CA GLY A 20 2.78 -2.15 8.92
C GLY A 20 1.74 -3.26 8.98
N PRO A 21 0.91 -3.30 10.01
CA PRO A 21 -0.15 -4.32 10.12
C PRO A 21 -1.23 -4.10 9.07
N CYS A 22 -1.90 -5.19 8.68
CA CYS A 22 -2.98 -5.18 7.70
C CYS A 22 -4.09 -4.18 8.09
N ALA A 23 -4.57 -4.30 9.32
CA ALA A 23 -5.56 -3.40 9.92
C ALA A 23 -5.08 -2.90 11.27
N ILE A 24 -5.58 -1.75 11.70
CA ILE A 24 -5.33 -1.19 13.04
C ILE A 24 -6.15 -2.00 14.03
N GLU A 25 -5.48 -2.74 14.92
CA GLU A 25 -6.13 -3.56 15.96
C GLU A 25 -6.26 -2.78 17.28
N SER A 26 -5.24 -2.00 17.63
CA SER A 26 -5.22 -1.09 18.78
C SER A 26 -4.07 -0.09 18.63
N TYR A 27 -4.05 0.92 19.49
CA TYR A 27 -2.90 1.82 19.59
C TYR A 27 -1.62 1.06 19.98
N ASP A 28 -1.69 0.24 21.04
CA ASP A 28 -0.52 -0.50 21.56
C ASP A 28 0.06 -1.45 20.53
N HIS A 29 -0.80 -2.17 19.79
CA HIS A 29 -0.35 -3.03 18.70
C HIS A 29 0.30 -2.23 17.58
N SER A 30 -0.30 -1.13 17.15
CA SER A 30 0.25 -0.27 16.11
C SER A 30 1.61 0.33 16.52
N PHE A 31 1.74 0.75 17.78
CA PHE A 31 2.99 1.24 18.34
C PHE A 31 4.08 0.16 18.37
N LEU A 32 3.74 -1.04 18.85
CA LEU A 32 4.65 -2.19 18.86
C LEU A 32 5.15 -2.49 17.44
N MET A 33 4.26 -2.54 16.46
CA MET A 33 4.62 -2.82 15.06
C MET A 33 5.48 -1.71 14.47
N ALA A 34 5.16 -0.44 14.72
CA ALA A 34 5.96 0.69 14.28
C ALA A 34 7.38 0.63 14.86
N ASN A 35 7.51 0.30 16.16
CA ASN A 35 8.80 0.16 16.83
C ASN A 35 9.63 -1.00 16.24
N LEU A 36 9.02 -2.15 15.99
CA LEU A 36 9.71 -3.28 15.37
C LEU A 36 10.22 -2.95 13.97
N ILE A 37 9.39 -2.28 13.16
CA ILE A 37 9.75 -1.86 11.80
C ILE A 37 10.86 -0.80 11.85
N SER A 38 10.74 0.21 12.70
CA SER A 38 11.76 1.25 12.90
C SER A 38 13.12 0.65 13.21
N ASN A 39 13.18 -0.24 14.18
CA ASN A 39 14.41 -0.92 14.59
C ASN A 39 15.08 -1.70 13.44
N VAL A 40 14.30 -2.34 12.57
CA VAL A 40 14.82 -3.03 11.39
C VAL A 40 15.32 -2.02 10.35
N CYS A 41 14.56 -0.97 10.09
CA CYS A 41 14.89 0.04 9.11
C CYS A 41 16.14 0.84 9.50
N GLU A 42 16.30 1.17 10.79
CA GLU A 42 17.50 1.82 11.31
C GLU A 42 18.75 0.95 11.11
N LYS A 43 18.69 -0.35 11.43
CA LYS A 43 19.81 -1.28 11.21
C LYS A 43 20.20 -1.41 9.73
N LEU A 44 19.23 -1.26 8.82
CA LEU A 44 19.42 -1.35 7.38
C LEU A 44 19.69 0.00 6.72
N ASN A 45 19.66 1.11 7.47
CA ASN A 45 19.70 2.47 6.95
C ASN A 45 18.66 2.68 5.83
N MET A 46 17.44 2.21 6.05
CA MET A 46 16.34 2.22 5.08
C MET A 46 15.27 3.21 5.49
N GLN A 47 14.84 4.05 4.56
CA GLN A 47 13.65 4.91 4.76
C GLN A 47 12.37 4.07 4.69
N TRP A 48 11.38 4.43 5.51
CA TRP A 48 10.14 3.69 5.57
C TRP A 48 8.92 4.58 5.79
N ILE A 49 7.76 4.06 5.44
CA ILE A 49 6.45 4.67 5.59
C ILE A 49 5.60 3.67 6.38
N PHE A 50 4.99 4.11 7.47
CA PHE A 50 4.10 3.24 8.24
C PHE A 50 2.76 3.09 7.53
N LYS A 51 2.34 1.83 7.31
CA LYS A 51 1.07 1.49 6.67
C LYS A 51 0.17 0.74 7.62
N SER A 52 -1.04 1.22 7.79
CA SER A 52 -2.12 0.41 8.35
C SER A 52 -3.48 0.91 7.86
N CYS A 53 -4.49 0.06 7.93
CA CYS A 53 -5.83 0.36 7.46
C CYS A 53 -6.77 0.53 8.64
N TYR A 54 -7.53 1.59 8.66
CA TYR A 54 -8.54 1.83 9.69
C TYR A 54 -9.84 1.07 9.43
N ASP A 55 -10.09 0.70 8.16
CA ASP A 55 -11.24 -0.12 7.75
C ASP A 55 -10.88 -1.04 6.56
N LYS A 56 -11.15 -2.32 6.68
CA LYS A 56 -10.92 -3.37 5.67
C LYS A 56 -12.23 -3.81 5.02
N ASP A 57 -12.90 -2.87 4.38
CA ASP A 57 -14.18 -3.06 3.70
C ASP A 57 -14.18 -4.18 2.62
N CYS A 58 -13.01 -4.54 2.09
CA CYS A 58 -12.88 -5.55 1.04
C CYS A 58 -12.69 -7.00 1.55
N ARG A 59 -12.87 -7.28 2.84
CA ARG A 59 -12.75 -8.64 3.38
C ARG A 59 -13.88 -9.56 2.92
N SER A 60 -13.55 -10.82 2.66
CA SER A 60 -14.49 -11.81 2.11
C SER A 60 -15.54 -12.26 3.12
N SER A 61 -15.21 -12.32 4.41
CA SER A 61 -16.15 -12.72 5.47
C SER A 61 -16.68 -11.51 6.22
N PRO A 62 -18.01 -11.39 6.41
CA PRO A 62 -18.60 -10.31 7.19
C PRO A 62 -18.24 -10.38 8.69
N GLU A 63 -17.82 -11.56 9.19
CA GLU A 63 -17.39 -11.74 10.58
C GLU A 63 -15.92 -11.38 10.79
N SER A 64 -15.18 -11.06 9.72
CA SER A 64 -13.77 -10.66 9.84
C SER A 64 -13.64 -9.33 10.55
N PHE A 65 -12.58 -9.20 11.35
CA PHE A 65 -12.23 -7.90 11.94
C PHE A 65 -11.89 -6.89 10.85
N HIS A 66 -12.62 -5.79 10.80
CA HIS A 66 -12.47 -4.76 9.77
C HIS A 66 -11.49 -3.63 10.16
N GLY A 67 -11.22 -3.44 11.42
CA GLY A 67 -10.46 -2.31 11.97
C GLY A 67 -11.27 -1.56 13.02
N LEU A 68 -10.76 -0.40 13.46
CA LEU A 68 -11.38 0.44 14.49
C LEU A 68 -12.27 1.56 13.91
N GLY A 69 -12.37 1.63 12.58
CA GLY A 69 -13.08 2.69 11.89
C GLY A 69 -12.26 3.96 11.68
N LEU A 70 -12.85 4.90 10.94
CA LEU A 70 -12.17 6.08 10.41
C LEU A 70 -11.56 6.96 11.51
N GLU A 71 -12.35 7.39 12.47
CA GLU A 71 -11.94 8.40 13.47
C GLU A 71 -10.84 7.87 14.38
N GLU A 72 -11.07 6.72 15.02
CA GLU A 72 -10.10 6.12 15.94
C GLU A 72 -8.82 5.70 15.19
N GLY A 73 -8.96 5.09 14.02
CA GLY A 73 -7.83 4.68 13.22
C GLY A 73 -6.97 5.84 12.73
N LEU A 74 -7.55 6.97 12.32
CA LEU A 74 -6.80 8.16 11.95
C LEU A 74 -6.08 8.79 13.15
N ASN A 75 -6.70 8.80 14.34
CA ASN A 75 -6.04 9.26 15.56
C ASN A 75 -4.82 8.42 15.91
N ILE A 76 -4.90 7.10 15.75
CA ILE A 76 -3.77 6.19 15.96
C ILE A 76 -2.67 6.47 14.93
N LEU A 77 -3.00 6.58 13.64
CA LEU A 77 -2.03 6.89 12.59
C LEU A 77 -1.34 8.24 12.84
N GLN A 78 -2.08 9.25 13.29
CA GLN A 78 -1.52 10.55 13.65
C GLN A 78 -0.53 10.45 14.82
N SER A 79 -0.84 9.61 15.80
CA SER A 79 0.04 9.35 16.95
C SER A 79 1.33 8.67 16.52
N ILE A 80 1.25 7.60 15.73
CA ILE A 80 2.41 6.91 15.17
C ILE A 80 3.27 7.87 14.32
N ARG A 81 2.63 8.68 13.46
CA ARG A 81 3.31 9.68 12.64
C ARG A 81 4.15 10.65 13.47
N LYS A 82 3.63 11.11 14.60
CA LYS A 82 4.32 12.05 15.49
C LYS A 82 5.43 11.36 16.29
N GLU A 83 5.14 10.21 16.87
CA GLU A 83 6.03 9.48 17.77
C GLU A 83 7.29 8.98 17.04
N PHE A 84 7.13 8.39 15.87
CA PHE A 84 8.24 7.84 15.08
C PHE A 84 8.81 8.83 14.06
N ASN A 85 8.22 10.02 13.93
CA ASN A 85 8.60 11.00 12.90
C ASN A 85 8.64 10.36 11.49
N VAL A 86 7.65 9.54 11.15
CA VAL A 86 7.56 8.75 9.92
C VAL A 86 6.29 9.11 9.15
N PRO A 87 6.34 9.17 7.80
CA PRO A 87 5.13 9.31 7.02
C PRO A 87 4.19 8.13 7.23
N VAL A 88 2.89 8.37 7.15
CA VAL A 88 1.87 7.33 7.29
C VAL A 88 0.99 7.22 6.05
N VAL A 89 0.49 6.01 5.79
CA VAL A 89 -0.41 5.71 4.68
C VAL A 89 -1.57 4.81 5.13
N SER A 90 -2.76 5.14 4.68
CA SER A 90 -3.94 4.27 4.74
C SER A 90 -4.69 4.26 3.42
N ASP A 91 -5.41 3.20 3.17
CA ASP A 91 -6.39 3.12 2.09
C ASP A 91 -7.76 3.62 2.57
N PHE A 92 -8.58 4.03 1.62
CA PHE A 92 -9.99 4.37 1.82
C PHE A 92 -10.82 3.72 0.71
N SER A 93 -12.06 3.35 1.04
CA SER A 93 -12.99 2.71 0.10
C SER A 93 -14.19 3.62 -0.24
N ASP A 94 -14.49 4.59 0.61
CA ASP A 94 -15.58 5.56 0.41
C ASP A 94 -15.04 6.96 0.11
N VAL A 95 -15.61 7.63 -0.88
CA VAL A 95 -15.25 8.99 -1.31
C VAL A 95 -15.33 10.00 -0.15
N SER A 96 -16.32 9.83 0.74
CA SER A 96 -16.53 10.74 1.88
C SER A 96 -15.36 10.74 2.88
N TRP A 97 -14.56 9.68 2.93
CA TRP A 97 -13.44 9.52 3.86
C TRP A 97 -12.14 10.13 3.35
N ALA A 98 -12.04 10.38 2.03
CA ALA A 98 -10.80 10.81 1.40
C ALA A 98 -10.22 12.08 2.05
N LYS A 99 -11.05 13.09 2.32
CA LYS A 99 -10.60 14.35 2.91
C LYS A 99 -9.98 14.15 4.29
N GLN A 100 -10.69 13.46 5.20
CA GLN A 100 -10.20 13.21 6.55
C GLN A 100 -8.93 12.35 6.54
N THR A 101 -8.88 11.34 5.66
CA THR A 101 -7.67 10.53 5.46
C THR A 101 -6.50 11.40 5.01
N GLY A 102 -6.73 12.34 4.09
CA GLY A 102 -5.72 13.28 3.60
C GLY A 102 -5.24 14.31 4.63
N GLU A 103 -6.03 14.61 5.64
CA GLU A 103 -5.60 15.50 6.74
C GLU A 103 -4.53 14.86 7.64
N VAL A 104 -4.54 13.53 7.75
CA VAL A 104 -3.61 12.76 8.60
C VAL A 104 -2.51 12.09 7.80
N CYS A 105 -2.85 11.42 6.70
CA CYS A 105 -1.92 10.62 5.91
C CYS A 105 -1.07 11.49 4.96
N ASP A 106 0.19 11.12 4.82
CA ASP A 106 1.13 11.75 3.88
C ASP A 106 1.03 11.14 2.48
N LEU A 107 0.55 9.91 2.41
CA LEU A 107 0.32 9.12 1.20
C LEU A 107 -1.08 8.49 1.27
N ILE A 108 -1.89 8.62 0.21
CA ILE A 108 -3.24 8.08 0.16
C ILE A 108 -3.25 6.85 -0.72
N GLN A 109 -3.66 5.70 -0.16
CA GLN A 109 -3.72 4.47 -0.94
C GLN A 109 -5.10 4.28 -1.58
N VAL A 110 -5.09 4.05 -2.90
CA VAL A 110 -6.26 3.55 -3.66
C VAL A 110 -6.16 2.02 -3.73
N PRO A 111 -7.14 1.29 -3.17
CA PRO A 111 -7.17 -0.16 -3.18
C PRO A 111 -7.16 -0.74 -4.59
N ALA A 112 -6.62 -1.95 -4.74
CA ALA A 112 -6.48 -2.62 -6.03
C ALA A 112 -7.84 -2.81 -6.75
N TYR A 113 -8.88 -3.18 -6.03
CA TYR A 113 -10.23 -3.35 -6.60
C TYR A 113 -10.83 -2.03 -7.12
N LEU A 114 -10.45 -0.89 -6.56
CA LEU A 114 -10.99 0.44 -6.89
C LEU A 114 -10.10 1.24 -7.86
N CYS A 115 -9.02 0.66 -8.37
CA CYS A 115 -8.01 1.36 -9.17
C CYS A 115 -8.53 1.97 -10.48
N ARG A 116 -9.73 1.59 -10.95
CA ARG A 116 -10.39 2.14 -12.14
C ARG A 116 -11.52 3.13 -11.82
N GLN A 117 -11.98 3.21 -10.57
CA GLN A 117 -13.13 4.00 -10.17
C GLN A 117 -12.80 5.50 -10.21
N SER A 118 -13.41 6.23 -11.14
CA SER A 118 -13.09 7.65 -11.35
C SER A 118 -13.41 8.51 -10.13
N SER A 119 -14.49 8.20 -9.38
CA SER A 119 -14.84 8.92 -8.15
C SER A 119 -13.79 8.76 -7.06
N ILE A 120 -13.28 7.54 -6.85
CA ILE A 120 -12.24 7.24 -5.88
C ILE A 120 -10.91 7.92 -6.27
N LEU A 121 -10.52 7.82 -7.55
CA LEU A 121 -9.30 8.47 -8.05
C LEU A 121 -9.39 10.00 -7.93
N LYS A 122 -10.55 10.57 -8.21
CA LYS A 122 -10.80 12.01 -8.05
C LYS A 122 -10.68 12.42 -6.58
N ALA A 123 -11.35 11.71 -5.69
CA ALA A 123 -11.30 11.99 -4.25
C ALA A 123 -9.87 11.87 -3.70
N ALA A 124 -9.10 10.86 -4.12
CA ALA A 124 -7.68 10.73 -3.77
C ALA A 124 -6.87 11.94 -4.24
N ALA A 125 -7.03 12.35 -5.50
CA ALA A 125 -6.32 13.50 -6.06
C ALA A 125 -6.66 14.82 -5.36
N GLU A 126 -7.93 15.02 -5.03
CA GLU A 126 -8.45 16.24 -4.36
C GLU A 126 -7.92 16.41 -2.92
N THR A 127 -7.35 15.36 -2.31
CA THR A 127 -6.64 15.49 -1.03
C THR A 127 -5.38 16.34 -1.12
N GLY A 128 -4.82 16.52 -2.31
CA GLY A 128 -3.53 17.20 -2.54
C GLY A 128 -2.31 16.40 -2.07
N LYS A 129 -2.51 15.13 -1.66
CA LYS A 129 -1.43 14.23 -1.21
C LYS A 129 -0.90 13.37 -2.35
N ALA A 130 0.26 12.76 -2.14
CA ALA A 130 0.74 11.71 -3.02
C ALA A 130 -0.22 10.52 -3.02
N VAL A 131 -0.42 9.89 -4.17
CA VAL A 131 -1.36 8.77 -4.33
C VAL A 131 -0.61 7.47 -4.57
N HIS A 132 -0.85 6.49 -3.70
CA HIS A 132 -0.38 5.12 -3.82
C HIS A 132 -1.45 4.29 -4.54
N LEU A 133 -1.27 4.09 -5.83
CA LEU A 133 -2.22 3.42 -6.70
C LEU A 133 -1.88 1.93 -6.81
N LYS A 134 -2.68 1.07 -6.21
CA LYS A 134 -2.54 -0.40 -6.33
C LYS A 134 -3.10 -0.87 -7.65
N LYS A 135 -2.30 -1.62 -8.43
CA LYS A 135 -2.79 -2.26 -9.66
C LYS A 135 -3.79 -3.37 -9.30
N GLY A 136 -4.98 -3.32 -9.88
CA GLY A 136 -5.95 -4.41 -9.77
C GLY A 136 -5.42 -5.72 -10.34
N GLN A 137 -5.79 -6.85 -9.72
CA GLN A 137 -5.41 -8.19 -10.17
C GLN A 137 -5.92 -8.49 -11.60
N PHE A 138 -7.00 -7.82 -12.00
CA PHE A 138 -7.63 -7.91 -13.31
C PHE A 138 -7.04 -6.96 -14.36
N MET A 139 -6.09 -6.10 -13.95
CA MET A 139 -5.50 -5.09 -14.85
C MET A 139 -4.22 -5.58 -15.50
N SER A 140 -4.07 -5.32 -16.79
CA SER A 140 -2.77 -5.40 -17.43
C SER A 140 -1.89 -4.21 -17.02
N PRO A 141 -0.55 -4.37 -16.96
CA PRO A 141 0.35 -3.27 -16.60
C PRO A 141 0.27 -2.09 -17.60
N TRP A 142 0.01 -2.36 -18.88
CA TRP A 142 -0.18 -1.30 -19.90
C TRP A 142 -1.39 -0.42 -19.64
N ASN A 143 -2.47 -0.99 -19.07
CA ASN A 143 -3.70 -0.25 -18.82
C ASN A 143 -3.64 0.63 -17.57
N MET A 144 -2.61 0.48 -16.74
CA MET A 144 -2.41 1.38 -15.58
C MET A 144 -2.22 2.83 -16.00
N LYS A 145 -1.71 3.10 -17.20
CA LYS A 145 -1.64 4.45 -17.77
C LYS A 145 -2.99 5.19 -17.77
N ASN A 146 -4.11 4.45 -17.88
CA ASN A 146 -5.44 5.08 -17.92
C ASN A 146 -5.84 5.57 -16.51
N SER A 147 -5.53 4.82 -15.46
CA SER A 147 -5.77 5.25 -14.08
C SER A 147 -4.83 6.39 -13.69
N VAL A 148 -3.58 6.35 -14.14
CA VAL A 148 -2.62 7.45 -13.97
C VAL A 148 -3.14 8.73 -14.64
N ARG A 149 -3.56 8.67 -15.90
CA ARG A 149 -4.12 9.83 -16.62
C ARG A 149 -5.35 10.43 -15.94
N LYS A 150 -6.19 9.60 -15.31
CA LYS A 150 -7.31 10.11 -14.50
C LYS A 150 -6.80 10.91 -13.31
N LEU A 151 -5.84 10.39 -12.55
CA LEU A 151 -5.24 11.11 -11.43
C LEU A 151 -4.61 12.45 -11.89
N GLU A 152 -3.85 12.42 -13.00
CA GLU A 152 -3.28 13.63 -13.60
C GLU A 152 -4.35 14.65 -14.01
N SER A 153 -5.46 14.19 -14.62
CA SER A 153 -6.57 15.07 -15.02
C SER A 153 -7.30 15.70 -13.83
N PHE A 154 -7.18 15.11 -12.65
CA PHE A 154 -7.68 15.65 -11.37
C PHE A 154 -6.62 16.44 -10.59
N GLY A 155 -5.44 16.70 -11.21
CA GLY A 155 -4.38 17.53 -10.65
C GLY A 155 -3.34 16.79 -9.79
N CYS A 156 -3.42 15.45 -9.67
CA CYS A 156 -2.41 14.68 -8.94
C CYS A 156 -1.23 14.33 -9.85
N ASN A 157 -0.03 14.77 -9.46
CA ASN A 157 1.25 14.50 -10.15
C ASN A 157 2.28 13.79 -9.26
N GLN A 158 1.88 13.30 -8.10
CA GLN A 158 2.70 12.50 -7.19
C GLN A 158 2.05 11.12 -7.04
N ILE A 159 2.46 10.16 -7.87
CA ILE A 159 1.83 8.85 -7.96
C ILE A 159 2.88 7.76 -7.76
N LEU A 160 2.58 6.78 -6.92
CA LEU A 160 3.33 5.53 -6.78
C LEU A 160 2.46 4.37 -7.26
N ILE A 161 2.90 3.63 -8.27
CA ILE A 161 2.13 2.52 -8.85
C ILE A 161 2.63 1.20 -8.27
N THR A 162 1.75 0.39 -7.71
CA THR A 162 2.12 -0.87 -7.05
C THR A 162 1.52 -2.08 -7.76
N ASP A 163 2.37 -3.05 -8.11
CA ASP A 163 1.92 -4.38 -8.50
C ASP A 163 1.72 -5.26 -7.27
N ARG A 164 0.66 -6.09 -7.32
CA ARG A 164 0.29 -7.06 -6.28
C ARG A 164 -0.12 -8.42 -6.84
N GLY A 165 0.36 -8.69 -8.04
CA GLY A 165 0.00 -9.89 -8.80
C GLY A 165 -1.23 -9.72 -9.68
N THR A 166 -1.38 -10.64 -10.60
CA THR A 166 -2.45 -10.69 -11.60
C THR A 166 -3.15 -12.04 -11.49
N PHE A 167 -4.47 -12.07 -11.65
CA PHE A 167 -5.24 -13.31 -11.68
C PHE A 167 -4.76 -14.26 -12.78
N PHE A 168 -4.56 -15.52 -12.40
CA PHE A 168 -4.25 -16.61 -13.31
C PHE A 168 -5.18 -17.78 -13.03
N GLY A 169 -6.35 -17.79 -13.68
CA GLY A 169 -7.42 -18.72 -13.37
C GLY A 169 -8.08 -18.39 -12.03
N TYR A 170 -8.63 -19.42 -11.37
CA TYR A 170 -9.29 -19.31 -10.08
C TYR A 170 -8.27 -19.44 -8.93
N ASN A 171 -8.44 -18.63 -7.90
CA ASN A 171 -7.72 -18.74 -6.62
C ASN A 171 -6.17 -18.70 -6.73
N GLN A 172 -5.63 -18.16 -7.82
CA GLN A 172 -4.19 -18.07 -8.03
C GLN A 172 -3.79 -16.73 -8.61
N LEU A 173 -2.61 -16.25 -8.21
CA LEU A 173 -1.96 -15.07 -8.75
C LEU A 173 -0.63 -15.44 -9.39
N VAL A 174 -0.25 -14.71 -10.44
CA VAL A 174 1.10 -14.70 -11.00
C VAL A 174 1.73 -13.33 -10.83
N ASN A 175 3.06 -13.31 -10.71
CA ASN A 175 3.88 -12.11 -10.61
C ASN A 175 4.74 -12.02 -11.87
N ASP A 176 4.40 -11.09 -12.73
CA ASP A 176 5.15 -10.79 -13.95
C ASP A 176 6.14 -9.64 -13.69
N MET A 177 7.42 -9.96 -13.61
CA MET A 177 8.46 -8.95 -13.33
C MET A 177 8.62 -7.94 -14.46
N THR A 178 8.13 -8.24 -15.67
CA THR A 178 8.10 -7.27 -16.77
C THR A 178 7.08 -6.14 -16.57
N CYS A 179 6.14 -6.30 -15.63
CA CYS A 179 5.15 -5.28 -15.31
C CYS A 179 5.82 -3.96 -14.81
N PHE A 180 6.94 -4.04 -14.10
CA PHE A 180 7.62 -2.87 -13.55
C PHE A 180 8.19 -1.95 -14.64
N PRO A 181 9.03 -2.41 -15.58
CA PRO A 181 9.49 -1.55 -16.67
C PRO A 181 8.35 -1.06 -17.57
N ILE A 182 7.25 -1.82 -17.70
CA ILE A 182 6.07 -1.36 -18.44
C ILE A 182 5.39 -0.19 -17.71
N MET A 183 5.11 -0.33 -16.41
CA MET A 183 4.45 0.72 -15.63
C MET A 183 5.33 1.96 -15.46
N LYS A 184 6.66 1.82 -15.38
CA LYS A 184 7.61 2.95 -15.36
C LYS A 184 7.51 3.86 -16.59
N LYS A 185 7.01 3.35 -17.75
CA LYS A 185 6.78 4.18 -18.93
C LYS A 185 5.73 5.27 -18.73
N THR A 186 4.97 5.21 -17.63
CA THR A 186 4.06 6.29 -17.23
C THR A 186 4.80 7.51 -16.69
N GLY A 187 6.11 7.40 -16.38
CA GLY A 187 6.92 8.45 -15.77
C GLY A 187 6.94 8.42 -14.23
N TYR A 188 6.19 7.52 -13.61
CA TYR A 188 6.06 7.43 -12.16
C TYR A 188 6.83 6.26 -11.56
N PRO A 189 7.23 6.36 -10.27
CA PRO A 189 7.87 5.27 -9.54
C PRO A 189 6.94 4.06 -9.38
N VAL A 190 7.55 2.89 -9.25
CA VAL A 190 6.83 1.62 -9.08
C VAL A 190 7.24 0.93 -7.79
N CYS A 191 6.28 0.24 -7.19
CA CYS A 191 6.40 -0.52 -5.95
C CYS A 191 5.98 -1.97 -6.18
N PHE A 192 6.57 -2.89 -5.46
CA PHE A 192 6.16 -4.28 -5.39
C PHE A 192 5.51 -4.59 -4.04
N ASP A 193 4.30 -5.12 -4.07
CA ASP A 193 3.60 -5.63 -2.90
C ASP A 193 3.94 -7.10 -2.69
N ALA A 194 4.86 -7.36 -1.78
CA ALA A 194 5.35 -8.71 -1.50
C ALA A 194 4.33 -9.58 -0.76
N THR A 195 3.43 -8.97 0.00
CA THR A 195 2.45 -9.70 0.82
C THR A 195 1.28 -10.21 -0.01
N HIS A 196 0.65 -9.31 -0.77
CA HIS A 196 -0.53 -9.69 -1.54
C HIS A 196 -0.20 -10.49 -2.80
N SER A 197 1.03 -10.38 -3.29
CA SER A 197 1.51 -11.10 -4.48
C SER A 197 1.61 -12.62 -4.31
N ILE A 198 1.67 -13.10 -3.06
CA ILE A 198 1.77 -14.54 -2.74
C ILE A 198 0.46 -15.13 -2.24
N GLN A 199 -0.61 -14.33 -2.21
CA GLN A 199 -1.91 -14.81 -1.78
C GLN A 199 -2.48 -15.84 -2.76
N LEU A 200 -3.22 -16.79 -2.21
CA LEU A 200 -4.12 -17.68 -2.94
C LEU A 200 -5.55 -17.21 -2.59
N PRO A 201 -6.14 -16.32 -3.38
CA PRO A 201 -7.42 -15.69 -3.04
C PRO A 201 -8.51 -16.74 -2.82
N THR A 202 -9.22 -16.68 -1.68
CA THR A 202 -10.32 -17.58 -1.32
C THR A 202 -10.02 -19.08 -1.40
N SER A 203 -8.75 -19.49 -1.45
CA SER A 203 -8.35 -20.91 -1.57
C SER A 203 -8.73 -21.76 -0.35
N MET A 204 -9.02 -21.13 0.79
CA MET A 204 -9.46 -21.78 2.04
C MET A 204 -10.91 -21.39 2.40
N GLY A 205 -11.78 -21.21 1.39
CA GLY A 205 -13.16 -20.76 1.58
C GLY A 205 -13.23 -19.26 1.88
N ASN A 206 -13.55 -18.89 3.11
CA ASN A 206 -13.68 -17.49 3.52
C ASN A 206 -12.34 -16.80 3.83
N VAL A 207 -11.22 -17.53 3.75
CA VAL A 207 -9.87 -17.00 4.04
C VAL A 207 -8.97 -17.23 2.84
N SER A 208 -8.14 -16.23 2.53
CA SER A 208 -7.09 -16.34 1.53
C SER A 208 -5.90 -17.10 2.11
N GLY A 209 -5.49 -18.17 1.42
CA GLY A 209 -4.21 -18.81 1.68
C GLY A 209 -3.04 -17.95 1.20
N GLY A 210 -1.80 -18.39 1.46
CA GLY A 210 -0.61 -17.69 1.00
C GLY A 210 0.63 -18.59 1.01
N GLN A 211 1.56 -18.28 0.12
CA GLN A 211 2.81 -19.03 -0.05
C GLN A 211 4.01 -18.22 0.48
N ARG A 212 4.02 -17.93 1.78
CA ARG A 212 4.99 -17.05 2.47
C ARG A 212 6.45 -17.39 2.17
N ALA A 213 6.78 -18.66 1.96
CA ALA A 213 8.13 -19.10 1.62
C ALA A 213 8.70 -18.46 0.35
N PHE A 214 7.85 -17.98 -0.57
CA PHE A 214 8.29 -17.35 -1.82
C PHE A 214 8.53 -15.83 -1.71
N ILE A 215 8.17 -15.18 -0.61
CA ILE A 215 8.38 -13.73 -0.42
C ILE A 215 9.85 -13.36 -0.69
N PRO A 216 10.87 -14.01 -0.10
CA PRO A 216 12.26 -13.62 -0.33
C PRO A 216 12.70 -13.72 -1.79
N CYS A 217 12.19 -14.72 -2.52
CA CYS A 217 12.48 -14.89 -3.94
C CYS A 217 11.87 -13.75 -4.76
N LEU A 218 10.58 -13.47 -4.57
CA LEU A 218 9.85 -12.44 -5.31
C LEU A 218 10.38 -11.03 -5.01
N VAL A 219 10.71 -10.75 -3.76
CA VAL A 219 11.31 -9.45 -3.37
C VAL A 219 12.64 -9.23 -4.09
N ARG A 220 13.55 -10.22 -4.10
CA ARG A 220 14.82 -10.10 -4.83
C ARG A 220 14.61 -9.91 -6.33
N SER A 221 13.64 -10.62 -6.92
CA SER A 221 13.30 -10.48 -8.35
C SER A 221 12.76 -9.09 -8.66
N ALA A 222 11.87 -8.56 -7.83
CA ALA A 222 11.30 -7.22 -8.00
C ALA A 222 12.37 -6.12 -7.83
N VAL A 223 13.26 -6.26 -6.85
CA VAL A 223 14.38 -5.32 -6.65
C VAL A 223 15.33 -5.36 -7.84
N ALA A 224 15.67 -6.56 -8.35
CA ALA A 224 16.48 -6.71 -9.56
C ALA A 224 15.79 -6.11 -10.80
N SER A 225 14.46 -6.11 -10.85
CA SER A 225 13.65 -5.45 -11.89
C SER A 225 13.56 -3.93 -11.70
N GLY A 226 14.19 -3.40 -10.64
CA GLY A 226 14.37 -1.97 -10.40
C GLY A 226 13.17 -1.26 -9.77
N VAL A 227 12.37 -1.90 -8.92
CA VAL A 227 11.32 -1.22 -8.14
C VAL A 227 11.91 -0.13 -7.24
N ASN A 228 11.11 0.89 -6.97
CA ASN A 228 11.51 2.04 -6.17
C ASN A 228 11.08 1.91 -4.70
N ALA A 229 10.10 1.04 -4.44
CA ALA A 229 9.63 0.74 -3.09
C ALA A 229 9.18 -0.72 -2.98
N LEU A 230 9.14 -1.21 -1.74
CA LEU A 230 8.52 -2.48 -1.35
C LEU A 230 7.35 -2.20 -0.42
N PHE A 231 6.27 -2.94 -0.58
CA PHE A 231 5.13 -2.92 0.32
C PHE A 231 5.01 -4.27 1.02
N MET A 232 4.87 -4.24 2.36
CA MET A 232 4.74 -5.44 3.18
C MET A 232 3.72 -5.23 4.31
N GLU A 233 2.74 -6.12 4.40
CA GLU A 233 1.96 -6.25 5.61
C GLU A 233 2.67 -7.21 6.55
N VAL A 234 2.86 -6.79 7.80
CA VAL A 234 3.63 -7.52 8.80
C VAL A 234 2.87 -7.58 10.13
N HIS A 235 3.10 -8.62 10.89
CA HIS A 235 2.47 -8.83 12.19
C HIS A 235 3.45 -9.55 13.12
N ASN A 236 3.42 -9.22 14.43
CA ASN A 236 4.27 -9.88 15.43
C ASN A 236 3.89 -11.37 15.65
N GLU A 237 2.60 -11.70 15.46
CA GLU A 237 2.06 -13.06 15.55
C GLU A 237 1.31 -13.42 14.26
N PRO A 238 2.00 -13.65 13.14
CA PRO A 238 1.35 -13.97 11.87
C PRO A 238 0.80 -15.40 11.93
N LYS A 239 -0.52 -15.55 11.77
CA LYS A 239 -1.23 -16.84 11.69
C LYS A 239 -1.03 -17.52 10.35
#